data_517aec9cf1844c815353ebb8ef895cdf
#
_entry.id   517aec9cf1844c815353ebb8ef895cdf
#
_cell.length_a   1.000
_cell.length_b   1.000
_cell.length_c   1.000
_cell.angle_alpha   90.00
_cell.angle_beta   90.00
_cell.angle_gamma   90.00
#
_symmetry.space_group_name_H-M   'P 1'
#
loop_
_entity.id
_entity.type
_entity.pdbx_description
1 polymer ?
#
loop_
_entity_poly.entity_id
_entity_poly.type
_entity_poly.pdbx_seq_one_letter_code
_entity_poly.pdbx_strand_id
1 'polypeptide(L)'
;LAVRHVVQVDARAGVDGVKWETDAEKMRAALSLSPRGYHASPYLGIMLKEDNGKERKVNVPVAYDKAMQALYAYSLDPVAESTADRKSFAFRRGRSMLDVHAYICSIFDGQEPPYWVVKADVRACYDSISQDWLLENVHMDKKVLRQFLKAGVAFGGDIFPTEIGISQGASLSPILGNIALDGLQDYLYERLYPDGEIDYQGGNMVRYADDILVTAKTELQALYIIALISEFIAVRGMKLNEDKTFVANMSSGFEFLSRKYQIKESILVAKPSDSAVQKFKNKLEKTIMNFSGSQRSLISKLNRMLNGWANYHRVTDIDDAFRSVDNAVQALLARKMRNLYPGRKWENIRDAFWITDYQGRHIFALK
;
A
#
# COMPACT_ATOMS: atom_id res chain seq x y z
N LEU A 1 -3.10 18.73 -16.53
CA LEU A 1 -3.27 17.67 -15.52
C LEU A 1 -1.92 17.22 -14.94
N ALA A 2 -0.93 16.86 -15.76
CA ALA A 2 0.37 16.36 -15.32
C ALA A 2 1.10 17.34 -14.38
N VAL A 3 1.20 18.62 -14.74
CA VAL A 3 1.78 19.67 -13.88
C VAL A 3 0.98 19.86 -12.60
N ARG A 4 -0.36 19.82 -12.67
CA ARG A 4 -1.23 19.89 -11.47
C ARG A 4 -1.01 18.71 -10.53
N HIS A 5 -0.75 17.53 -11.06
CA HIS A 5 -0.42 16.33 -10.26
C HIS A 5 0.84 16.55 -9.43
N VAL A 6 1.89 17.14 -10.00
CA VAL A 6 3.17 17.43 -9.30
C VAL A 6 2.99 18.42 -8.14
N VAL A 7 2.09 19.40 -8.30
CA VAL A 7 1.85 20.46 -7.31
C VAL A 7 0.93 20.04 -6.17
N GLN A 8 0.01 19.12 -6.43
CA GLN A 8 -0.96 18.64 -5.42
C GLN A 8 -0.32 17.77 -4.31
N VAL A 9 0.79 17.14 -4.62
CA VAL A 9 1.59 16.44 -3.62
C VAL A 9 2.61 17.46 -3.13
N ASP A 10 2.68 17.77 -1.84
CA ASP A 10 3.73 18.62 -1.22
C ASP A 10 5.10 17.96 -1.48
N ALA A 11 5.51 18.06 -2.75
CA ALA A 11 6.58 17.28 -3.31
C ALA A 11 7.90 17.96 -2.98
N ARG A 12 8.81 17.21 -2.39
CA ARG A 12 10.21 17.63 -2.26
C ARG A 12 10.78 17.92 -3.64
N ALA A 13 11.63 18.96 -3.73
CA ALA A 13 12.39 19.24 -4.94
C ALA A 13 13.34 18.06 -5.25
N GLY A 14 13.63 17.84 -6.53
CA GLY A 14 14.67 16.92 -6.97
C GLY A 14 16.07 17.52 -6.83
N VAL A 15 17.03 16.99 -7.59
CA VAL A 15 18.45 17.42 -7.58
C VAL A 15 18.64 18.88 -7.99
N ASP A 16 17.70 19.45 -8.75
CA ASP A 16 17.70 20.85 -9.22
C ASP A 16 17.20 21.85 -8.17
N GLY A 17 16.63 21.39 -7.06
CA GLY A 17 16.04 22.25 -6.04
C GLY A 17 14.76 22.98 -6.47
N VAL A 18 14.25 22.75 -7.69
CA VAL A 18 13.14 23.51 -8.28
C VAL A 18 11.78 23.02 -7.76
N LYS A 19 10.94 24.00 -7.41
CA LYS A 19 9.51 23.81 -7.14
C LYS A 19 8.71 24.81 -7.95
N TRP A 20 7.54 24.44 -8.42
CA TRP A 20 6.61 25.34 -9.11
C TRP A 20 5.57 25.88 -8.11
N GLU A 21 5.84 27.04 -7.58
CA GLU A 21 5.00 27.65 -6.54
C GLU A 21 3.91 28.53 -7.15
N THR A 22 4.27 29.33 -8.16
CA THR A 22 3.36 30.28 -8.81
C THR A 22 2.61 29.66 -9.99
N ASP A 23 1.44 30.21 -10.31
CA ASP A 23 0.66 29.76 -11.48
C ASP A 23 1.35 30.06 -12.80
N ALA A 24 2.18 31.12 -12.85
CA ALA A 24 3.00 31.46 -14.01
C ALA A 24 4.07 30.39 -14.28
N GLU A 25 4.73 29.86 -13.22
CA GLU A 25 5.69 28.77 -13.35
C GLU A 25 5.01 27.48 -13.79
N LYS A 26 3.85 27.16 -13.21
CA LYS A 26 3.05 25.98 -13.60
C LYS A 26 2.62 26.06 -15.06
N MET A 27 2.20 27.24 -15.54
CA MET A 27 1.81 27.44 -16.94
C MET A 27 3.01 27.28 -17.87
N ARG A 28 4.15 27.90 -17.55
CA ARG A 28 5.40 27.74 -18.33
C ARG A 28 5.81 26.28 -18.41
N ALA A 29 5.80 25.58 -17.28
CA ALA A 29 6.11 24.14 -17.22
C ALA A 29 5.14 23.34 -18.11
N ALA A 30 3.83 23.61 -18.05
CA ALA A 30 2.85 22.91 -18.87
C ALA A 30 3.06 23.10 -20.37
N LEU A 31 3.48 24.31 -20.79
CA LEU A 31 3.77 24.61 -22.20
C LEU A 31 5.12 24.05 -22.67
N SER A 32 6.07 23.83 -21.75
CA SER A 32 7.40 23.30 -22.08
C SER A 32 7.47 21.77 -22.12
N LEU A 33 6.45 21.05 -21.58
CA LEU A 33 6.44 19.58 -21.61
C LEU A 33 6.49 19.05 -23.04
N SER A 34 7.59 18.38 -23.37
CA SER A 34 7.79 17.79 -24.70
C SER A 34 8.62 16.51 -24.61
N PRO A 35 8.22 15.43 -25.30
CA PRO A 35 9.04 14.23 -25.42
C PRO A 35 10.23 14.39 -26.39
N ARG A 36 10.21 15.43 -27.25
CA ARG A 36 11.29 15.68 -28.21
C ARG A 36 12.52 16.20 -27.50
N GLY A 37 13.64 15.49 -27.66
CA GLY A 37 14.91 15.85 -26.99
C GLY A 37 14.87 15.72 -25.46
N TYR A 38 13.90 15.00 -24.94
CA TYR A 38 13.78 14.79 -23.49
C TYR A 38 14.95 13.96 -22.95
N HIS A 39 15.54 14.48 -21.87
CA HIS A 39 16.55 13.80 -21.06
C HIS A 39 16.12 13.87 -19.58
N ALA A 40 16.01 12.72 -18.95
CA ALA A 40 15.68 12.64 -17.53
C ALA A 40 16.89 13.07 -16.67
N SER A 41 16.62 13.86 -15.65
CA SER A 41 17.61 14.17 -14.62
C SER A 41 17.77 13.00 -13.63
N PRO A 42 18.92 12.85 -12.97
CA PRO A 42 19.07 11.87 -11.90
C PRO A 42 18.03 12.10 -10.78
N TYR A 43 17.55 11.01 -10.20
CA TYR A 43 16.71 11.10 -9.00
C TYR A 43 17.53 11.57 -7.80
N LEU A 44 16.97 12.37 -6.91
CA LEU A 44 17.55 12.65 -5.60
C LEU A 44 17.23 11.49 -4.66
N GLY A 45 18.23 10.71 -4.28
CA GLY A 45 18.12 9.66 -3.28
C GLY A 45 18.04 10.25 -1.87
N ILE A 46 17.00 9.90 -1.10
CA ILE A 46 16.85 10.30 0.29
C ILE A 46 16.53 9.07 1.15
N MET A 47 17.01 9.07 2.40
CA MET A 47 16.65 8.07 3.39
C MET A 47 15.48 8.59 4.24
N LEU A 48 14.39 7.84 4.28
CA LEU A 48 13.25 8.13 5.15
C LEU A 48 13.21 7.10 6.27
N LYS A 49 13.12 7.58 7.52
CA LYS A 49 12.87 6.71 8.68
C LYS A 49 11.39 6.36 8.73
N GLU A 50 11.10 5.08 8.70
CA GLU A 50 9.77 4.54 8.93
C GLU A 50 9.43 4.51 10.44
N ASP A 51 8.15 4.40 10.76
CA ASP A 51 7.67 4.33 12.15
C ASP A 51 8.24 3.16 12.95
N ASN A 52 8.66 2.09 12.29
CA ASN A 52 9.31 0.90 12.88
C ASN A 52 10.82 1.08 13.13
N GLY A 53 11.39 2.26 12.79
CA GLY A 53 12.81 2.57 12.91
C GLY A 53 13.65 2.10 11.73
N LYS A 54 13.08 1.38 10.75
CA LYS A 54 13.79 1.02 9.51
C LYS A 54 13.95 2.24 8.61
N GLU A 55 15.04 2.25 7.86
CA GLU A 55 15.29 3.28 6.86
C GLU A 55 14.87 2.75 5.48
N ARG A 56 14.16 3.60 4.72
CA ARG A 56 13.76 3.32 3.36
C ARG A 56 14.33 4.37 2.42
N LYS A 57 15.00 3.92 1.37
CA LYS A 57 15.46 4.80 0.29
C LYS A 57 14.27 5.19 -0.59
N VAL A 58 14.12 6.48 -0.82
CA VAL A 58 13.12 7.03 -1.75
C VAL A 58 13.83 7.90 -2.75
N ASN A 59 13.49 7.77 -4.01
CA ASN A 59 14.06 8.49 -5.12
C ASN A 59 13.10 9.61 -5.57
N VAL A 60 13.55 10.85 -5.49
CA VAL A 60 12.75 12.04 -5.80
C VAL A 60 13.17 12.60 -7.15
N PRO A 61 12.32 12.51 -8.21
CA PRO A 61 12.61 13.13 -9.50
C PRO A 61 12.46 14.64 -9.43
N VAL A 62 13.10 15.38 -10.34
CA VAL A 62 12.86 16.81 -10.52
C VAL A 62 11.41 17.09 -10.94
N ALA A 63 10.94 18.32 -10.71
CA ALA A 63 9.53 18.67 -10.97
C ALA A 63 9.11 18.41 -12.43
N TYR A 64 10.00 18.71 -13.38
CA TYR A 64 9.78 18.45 -14.80
C TYR A 64 9.61 16.96 -15.12
N ASP A 65 10.49 16.12 -14.58
CA ASP A 65 10.42 14.66 -14.79
C ASP A 65 9.19 14.04 -14.14
N LYS A 66 8.79 14.53 -12.94
CA LYS A 66 7.50 14.14 -12.34
C LYS A 66 6.33 14.41 -13.27
N ALA A 67 6.33 15.60 -13.91
CA ALA A 67 5.26 15.97 -14.83
C ALA A 67 5.31 15.15 -16.13
N MET A 68 6.50 14.87 -16.67
CA MET A 68 6.67 13.99 -17.83
C MET A 68 6.19 12.57 -17.51
N GLN A 69 6.59 12.00 -16.37
CA GLN A 69 6.12 10.69 -15.92
C GLN A 69 4.61 10.66 -15.71
N ALA A 70 4.02 11.70 -15.12
CA ALA A 70 2.57 11.81 -14.98
C ALA A 70 1.84 11.89 -16.32
N LEU A 71 2.41 12.60 -17.31
CA LEU A 71 1.87 12.67 -18.67
C LEU A 71 1.79 11.28 -19.31
N TYR A 72 2.89 10.53 -19.23
CA TYR A 72 2.94 9.15 -19.74
C TYR A 72 2.08 8.19 -18.91
N ALA A 73 2.01 8.37 -17.59
CA ALA A 73 1.12 7.59 -16.73
C ALA A 73 -0.35 7.75 -17.16
N TYR A 74 -0.81 8.98 -17.44
CA TYR A 74 -2.18 9.21 -17.90
C TYR A 74 -2.49 8.60 -19.28
N SER A 75 -1.51 8.50 -20.17
CA SER A 75 -1.69 7.88 -21.47
C SER A 75 -1.58 6.35 -21.44
N LEU A 76 -0.74 5.81 -20.52
CA LEU A 76 -0.53 4.38 -20.40
C LEU A 76 -1.59 3.69 -19.54
N ASP A 77 -2.18 4.39 -18.56
CA ASP A 77 -3.17 3.85 -17.61
C ASP A 77 -4.37 3.17 -18.32
N PRO A 78 -5.03 3.77 -19.33
CA PRO A 78 -6.11 3.09 -20.06
C PRO A 78 -5.65 1.83 -20.80
N VAL A 79 -4.44 1.85 -21.37
CA VAL A 79 -3.87 0.70 -22.08
C VAL A 79 -3.58 -0.43 -21.10
N ALA A 80 -2.91 -0.12 -19.97
CA ALA A 80 -2.63 -1.09 -18.92
C ALA A 80 -3.91 -1.68 -18.33
N GLU A 81 -4.96 -0.86 -18.13
CA GLU A 81 -6.24 -1.35 -17.59
C GLU A 81 -6.97 -2.30 -18.56
N SER A 82 -6.80 -2.13 -19.87
CA SER A 82 -7.46 -3.00 -20.87
C SER A 82 -6.89 -4.43 -20.90
N THR A 83 -5.64 -4.61 -20.48
CA THR A 83 -4.93 -5.91 -20.48
C THR A 83 -4.67 -6.45 -19.06
N ALA A 84 -5.15 -5.72 -18.07
CA ALA A 84 -4.87 -6.04 -16.67
C ALA A 84 -5.62 -7.27 -16.17
N ASP A 85 -5.02 -7.98 -15.23
CA ASP A 85 -5.71 -8.98 -14.43
C ASP A 85 -6.96 -8.39 -13.78
N ARG A 86 -8.12 -9.04 -13.96
CA ARG A 86 -9.42 -8.55 -13.46
C ARG A 86 -9.44 -8.43 -11.95
N LYS A 87 -8.68 -9.25 -11.24
CA LYS A 87 -8.61 -9.31 -9.79
C LYS A 87 -7.33 -8.69 -9.21
N SER A 88 -6.77 -7.72 -9.93
CA SER A 88 -5.71 -6.82 -9.48
C SER A 88 -6.33 -5.48 -9.08
N PHE A 89 -6.03 -4.96 -7.88
CA PHE A 89 -6.77 -3.85 -7.29
C PHE A 89 -5.93 -2.60 -6.99
N ALA A 90 -4.66 -2.74 -6.60
CA ALA A 90 -3.84 -1.61 -6.20
C ALA A 90 -3.51 -0.66 -7.38
N PHE A 91 -3.47 0.63 -7.08
CA PHE A 91 -3.10 1.69 -8.03
C PHE A 91 -3.97 1.75 -9.29
N ARG A 92 -5.19 1.25 -9.22
CA ARG A 92 -6.17 1.24 -10.31
C ARG A 92 -7.36 2.12 -9.99
N ARG A 93 -7.86 2.86 -10.98
CA ARG A 93 -9.01 3.76 -10.80
C ARG A 93 -10.28 2.97 -10.53
N GLY A 94 -11.08 3.46 -9.59
CA GLY A 94 -12.36 2.85 -9.23
C GLY A 94 -12.23 1.54 -8.46
N ARG A 95 -11.02 1.14 -8.06
CA ARG A 95 -10.77 -0.06 -7.23
C ARG A 95 -10.24 0.32 -5.86
N SER A 96 -10.69 -0.36 -4.84
CA SER A 96 -10.38 -0.08 -3.46
C SER A 96 -10.12 -1.34 -2.64
N MET A 97 -9.64 -1.16 -1.42
CA MET A 97 -9.50 -2.25 -0.45
C MET A 97 -10.84 -2.87 -0.02
N LEU A 98 -11.95 -2.15 -0.20
CA LEU A 98 -13.28 -2.70 0.04
C LEU A 98 -13.67 -3.71 -1.03
N ASP A 99 -13.30 -3.45 -2.29
CA ASP A 99 -13.53 -4.37 -3.40
C ASP A 99 -12.71 -5.67 -3.22
N VAL A 100 -11.46 -5.55 -2.73
CA VAL A 100 -10.66 -6.72 -2.34
C VAL A 100 -11.38 -7.55 -1.29
N HIS A 101 -11.87 -6.92 -0.22
CA HIS A 101 -12.59 -7.61 0.85
C HIS A 101 -13.87 -8.28 0.33
N ALA A 102 -14.67 -7.54 -0.44
CA ALA A 102 -15.91 -8.07 -1.02
C ALA A 102 -15.64 -9.27 -1.92
N TYR A 103 -14.58 -9.21 -2.73
CA TYR A 103 -14.21 -10.33 -3.58
C TYR A 103 -13.68 -11.53 -2.77
N ILE A 104 -12.86 -11.34 -1.75
CA ILE A 104 -12.44 -12.43 -0.85
C ILE A 104 -13.68 -13.06 -0.21
N CYS A 105 -14.62 -12.29 0.33
CA CYS A 105 -15.85 -12.82 0.89
C CYS A 105 -16.63 -13.65 -0.14
N SER A 106 -16.76 -13.19 -1.40
CA SER A 106 -17.48 -13.92 -2.44
C SER A 106 -16.84 -15.26 -2.83
N ILE A 107 -15.53 -15.41 -2.70
CA ILE A 107 -14.83 -16.68 -2.94
C ILE A 107 -15.24 -17.74 -1.90
N PHE A 108 -15.47 -17.32 -0.66
CA PHE A 108 -15.74 -18.20 0.47
C PHE A 108 -17.23 -18.29 0.85
N ASP A 109 -18.11 -17.66 0.10
CA ASP A 109 -19.59 -17.68 0.32
C ASP A 109 -20.26 -18.89 -0.35
N GLY A 110 -19.49 -19.82 -0.91
CA GLY A 110 -20.01 -21.03 -1.58
C GLY A 110 -20.28 -22.19 -0.61
N GLN A 111 -21.02 -23.21 -1.09
CA GLN A 111 -21.28 -24.43 -0.32
C GLN A 111 -20.01 -25.25 -0.01
N GLU A 112 -19.03 -25.15 -0.90
CA GLU A 112 -17.72 -25.81 -0.76
C GLU A 112 -16.61 -24.78 -0.93
N PRO A 113 -16.31 -23.99 0.11
CA PRO A 113 -15.25 -22.98 0.00
C PRO A 113 -13.86 -23.64 -0.08
N PRO A 114 -12.89 -22.98 -0.72
CA PRO A 114 -11.51 -23.47 -0.74
C PRO A 114 -10.95 -23.56 0.68
N TYR A 115 -10.21 -24.64 0.97
CA TYR A 115 -9.64 -24.83 2.30
C TYR A 115 -8.20 -24.31 2.44
N TRP A 116 -7.53 -24.07 1.33
CA TRP A 116 -6.14 -23.65 1.32
C TRP A 116 -5.97 -22.33 0.58
N VAL A 117 -5.03 -21.55 1.02
CA VAL A 117 -4.63 -20.31 0.36
C VAL A 117 -3.10 -20.23 0.29
N VAL A 118 -2.62 -19.67 -0.80
CA VAL A 118 -1.25 -19.23 -0.97
C VAL A 118 -1.24 -17.71 -0.74
N LYS A 119 -0.43 -17.27 0.21
CA LYS A 119 -0.04 -15.87 0.29
C LYS A 119 1.38 -15.74 -0.24
N ALA A 120 1.57 -14.91 -1.26
CA ALA A 120 2.87 -14.66 -1.86
C ALA A 120 3.19 -13.16 -1.84
N ASP A 121 4.45 -12.83 -1.59
CA ASP A 121 5.00 -11.46 -1.56
C ASP A 121 6.24 -11.44 -2.47
N VAL A 122 6.36 -10.44 -3.33
CA VAL A 122 7.51 -10.32 -4.22
C VAL A 122 8.63 -9.56 -3.51
N ARG A 123 9.82 -10.17 -3.43
CA ARG A 123 10.96 -9.57 -2.74
C ARG A 123 11.43 -8.33 -3.47
N ALA A 124 11.42 -7.18 -2.76
CA ALA A 124 11.89 -5.91 -3.29
C ALA A 124 11.36 -5.64 -4.73
N CYS A 125 10.05 -5.82 -4.94
CA CYS A 125 9.41 -5.87 -6.25
C CYS A 125 9.90 -4.74 -7.18
N TYR A 126 9.76 -3.47 -6.77
CA TYR A 126 10.18 -2.33 -7.58
C TYR A 126 11.69 -2.30 -7.88
N ASP A 127 12.52 -2.77 -6.96
CA ASP A 127 13.98 -2.73 -7.09
C ASP A 127 14.52 -3.89 -7.93
N SER A 128 13.71 -4.92 -8.23
CA SER A 128 14.14 -6.15 -8.91
C SER A 128 13.59 -6.33 -10.33
N ILE A 129 12.57 -5.55 -10.74
CA ILE A 129 11.98 -5.68 -12.09
C ILE A 129 13.04 -5.47 -13.17
N SER A 130 13.11 -6.40 -14.13
CA SER A 130 13.98 -6.28 -15.30
C SER A 130 13.62 -5.07 -16.15
N GLN A 131 14.56 -4.15 -16.33
CA GLN A 131 14.37 -2.99 -17.20
C GLN A 131 14.27 -3.39 -18.67
N ASP A 132 15.00 -4.44 -19.09
CA ASP A 132 14.94 -4.96 -20.47
C ASP A 132 13.56 -5.54 -20.75
N TRP A 133 13.01 -6.32 -19.81
CA TRP A 133 11.63 -6.80 -19.91
C TRP A 133 10.63 -5.65 -20.05
N LEU A 134 10.76 -4.58 -19.25
CA LEU A 134 9.90 -3.40 -19.35
C LEU A 134 10.04 -2.69 -20.70
N LEU A 135 11.29 -2.56 -21.20
CA LEU A 135 11.55 -1.96 -22.51
C LEU A 135 10.94 -2.77 -23.66
N GLU A 136 10.82 -4.06 -23.55
CA GLU A 136 10.18 -4.92 -24.53
C GLU A 136 8.65 -4.87 -24.45
N ASN A 137 8.10 -4.95 -23.23
CA ASN A 137 6.68 -5.25 -23.01
C ASN A 137 5.78 -4.03 -22.73
N VAL A 138 6.31 -2.88 -22.30
CA VAL A 138 5.50 -1.70 -22.00
C VAL A 138 5.16 -0.93 -23.29
N HIS A 139 3.89 -0.67 -23.54
CA HIS A 139 3.41 0.05 -24.72
C HIS A 139 3.53 1.59 -24.57
N MET A 140 4.77 2.10 -24.58
CA MET A 140 5.06 3.53 -24.62
C MET A 140 6.33 3.82 -25.42
N ASP A 141 6.64 5.10 -25.66
CA ASP A 141 7.89 5.51 -26.31
C ASP A 141 9.11 4.94 -25.58
N LYS A 142 9.83 4.04 -26.26
CA LYS A 142 10.95 3.30 -25.67
C LYS A 142 12.15 4.21 -25.34
N LYS A 143 12.30 5.34 -26.07
CA LYS A 143 13.37 6.30 -25.78
C LYS A 143 13.09 7.01 -24.44
N VAL A 144 11.84 7.44 -24.24
CA VAL A 144 11.42 8.10 -23.01
C VAL A 144 11.40 7.12 -21.85
N LEU A 145 10.89 5.88 -22.03
CA LEU A 145 10.94 4.87 -20.99
C LEU A 145 12.38 4.59 -20.54
N ARG A 146 13.31 4.46 -21.49
CA ARG A 146 14.74 4.26 -21.17
C ARG A 146 15.31 5.44 -20.37
N GLN A 147 14.91 6.68 -20.67
CA GLN A 147 15.33 7.83 -19.90
C GLN A 147 14.86 7.75 -18.43
N PHE A 148 13.61 7.36 -18.18
CA PHE A 148 13.10 7.19 -16.81
C PHE A 148 13.80 6.04 -16.07
N LEU A 149 14.08 4.93 -16.75
CA LEU A 149 14.69 3.76 -16.14
C LEU A 149 16.19 3.96 -15.85
N LYS A 150 16.91 4.65 -16.74
CA LYS A 150 18.37 4.85 -16.68
C LYS A 150 18.80 6.21 -16.14
N ALA A 151 17.89 6.98 -15.53
CA ALA A 151 18.18 8.34 -15.05
C ALA A 151 19.29 8.41 -13.99
N GLY A 152 19.56 7.32 -13.28
CA GLY A 152 20.51 7.30 -12.17
C GLY A 152 19.96 7.93 -10.89
N VAL A 153 20.71 7.79 -9.79
CA VAL A 153 20.35 8.31 -8.47
C VAL A 153 21.52 9.11 -7.91
N ALA A 154 21.31 10.39 -7.64
CA ALA A 154 22.25 11.23 -6.93
C ALA A 154 22.09 11.02 -5.41
N PHE A 155 23.14 10.62 -4.74
CA PHE A 155 23.18 10.38 -3.31
C PHE A 155 24.56 10.69 -2.74
N GLY A 156 24.64 11.49 -1.67
CA GLY A 156 25.92 11.84 -1.02
C GLY A 156 26.88 12.66 -1.89
N GLY A 157 26.42 13.27 -2.98
CA GLY A 157 27.24 14.04 -3.93
C GLY A 157 27.62 13.27 -5.20
N ASP A 158 27.44 11.95 -5.23
CA ASP A 158 27.75 11.09 -6.37
C ASP A 158 26.46 10.68 -7.11
N ILE A 159 26.60 10.30 -8.39
CA ILE A 159 25.51 9.75 -9.21
C ILE A 159 25.77 8.27 -9.44
N PHE A 160 24.83 7.44 -9.01
CA PHE A 160 24.86 5.99 -9.18
C PHE A 160 23.96 5.58 -10.35
N PRO A 161 24.41 4.74 -11.27
CA PRO A 161 23.58 4.25 -12.37
C PRO A 161 22.45 3.37 -11.85
N THR A 162 21.31 3.39 -12.57
CA THR A 162 20.16 2.48 -12.33
C THR A 162 20.10 1.46 -13.44
N GLU A 163 20.51 0.22 -13.18
CA GLU A 163 20.57 -0.85 -14.19
C GLU A 163 19.41 -1.84 -14.07
N ILE A 164 18.81 -1.95 -12.91
CA ILE A 164 17.71 -2.84 -12.59
C ILE A 164 16.64 -2.10 -11.78
N GLY A 165 15.43 -2.57 -11.86
CA GLY A 165 14.31 -2.03 -11.09
C GLY A 165 13.74 -0.72 -11.64
N ILE A 166 12.73 -0.22 -10.93
CA ILE A 166 12.05 1.05 -11.18
C ILE A 166 12.09 1.91 -9.93
N SER A 167 12.12 3.22 -10.11
CA SER A 167 12.29 4.16 -9.01
C SER A 167 11.05 4.21 -8.09
N GLN A 168 11.23 3.97 -6.79
CA GLN A 168 10.16 4.13 -5.81
C GLN A 168 9.85 5.62 -5.58
N GLY A 169 8.57 6.00 -5.75
CA GLY A 169 8.08 7.38 -5.60
C GLY A 169 7.92 8.14 -6.92
N ALA A 170 8.25 7.56 -8.05
CA ALA A 170 7.98 8.11 -9.37
C ALA A 170 6.51 7.87 -9.78
N SER A 171 5.90 8.84 -10.49
CA SER A 171 4.47 8.78 -10.85
C SER A 171 4.09 7.64 -11.79
N LEU A 172 5.03 7.16 -12.61
CA LEU A 172 4.82 6.08 -13.56
C LEU A 172 5.03 4.69 -12.94
N SER A 173 5.82 4.58 -11.87
CA SER A 173 6.25 3.29 -11.30
C SER A 173 5.10 2.37 -10.86
N PRO A 174 3.98 2.85 -10.26
CA PRO A 174 2.87 1.96 -9.91
C PRO A 174 2.25 1.26 -11.13
N ILE A 175 2.17 1.94 -12.28
CA ILE A 175 1.64 1.37 -13.52
C ILE A 175 2.63 0.35 -14.09
N LEU A 176 3.93 0.67 -14.13
CA LEU A 176 4.98 -0.25 -14.58
C LEU A 176 5.03 -1.51 -13.73
N GLY A 177 4.92 -1.37 -12.41
CA GLY A 177 4.89 -2.50 -11.47
C GLY A 177 3.65 -3.39 -11.70
N ASN A 178 2.48 -2.79 -11.95
CA ASN A 178 1.28 -3.54 -12.29
C ASN A 178 1.44 -4.28 -13.63
N ILE A 179 1.92 -3.62 -14.69
CA ILE A 179 2.15 -4.25 -16.00
C ILE A 179 3.11 -5.45 -15.87
N ALA A 180 4.16 -5.34 -15.02
CA ALA A 180 5.09 -6.42 -14.82
C ALA A 180 4.47 -7.64 -14.10
N LEU A 181 3.36 -7.46 -13.41
CA LEU A 181 2.66 -8.53 -12.68
C LEU A 181 1.34 -8.94 -13.35
N ASP A 182 0.85 -8.17 -14.34
CA ASP A 182 -0.36 -8.50 -15.07
C ASP A 182 -0.15 -9.73 -16.00
N GLY A 183 -1.22 -10.48 -16.20
CA GLY A 183 -1.23 -11.76 -16.90
C GLY A 183 -0.98 -12.97 -15.97
N LEU A 184 -0.68 -12.75 -14.69
CA LEU A 184 -0.51 -13.85 -13.72
C LEU A 184 -1.79 -14.66 -13.55
N GLN A 185 -2.97 -14.03 -13.57
CA GLN A 185 -4.25 -14.70 -13.42
C GLN A 185 -4.48 -15.72 -14.54
N ASP A 186 -4.30 -15.29 -15.80
CA ASP A 186 -4.49 -16.16 -16.97
C ASP A 186 -3.42 -17.25 -17.01
N TYR A 187 -2.16 -16.90 -16.68
CA TYR A 187 -1.05 -17.86 -16.57
C TYR A 187 -1.34 -18.98 -15.56
N LEU A 188 -1.93 -18.66 -14.41
CA LEU A 188 -2.32 -19.66 -13.41
C LEU A 188 -3.48 -20.51 -13.93
N TYR A 189 -4.52 -19.92 -14.53
CA TYR A 189 -5.67 -20.65 -15.04
C TYR A 189 -5.28 -21.65 -16.13
N GLU A 190 -4.47 -21.25 -17.10
CA GLU A 190 -4.00 -22.14 -18.18
C GLU A 190 -3.25 -23.38 -17.66
N ARG A 191 -2.52 -23.25 -16.56
CA ARG A 191 -1.73 -24.35 -15.98
C ARG A 191 -2.47 -25.19 -14.95
N LEU A 192 -3.40 -24.59 -14.23
CA LEU A 192 -4.22 -25.31 -13.26
C LEU A 192 -5.36 -26.06 -13.94
N TYR A 193 -5.83 -25.58 -15.08
CA TYR A 193 -6.99 -26.09 -15.81
C TYR A 193 -6.70 -26.25 -17.32
N PRO A 194 -5.77 -27.13 -17.71
CA PRO A 194 -5.35 -27.27 -19.10
C PRO A 194 -6.49 -27.76 -20.01
N ASP A 195 -7.47 -28.46 -19.46
CA ASP A 195 -8.65 -28.93 -20.19
C ASP A 195 -9.81 -27.92 -20.22
N GLY A 196 -9.61 -26.74 -19.60
CA GLY A 196 -10.62 -25.67 -19.53
C GLY A 196 -11.73 -25.89 -18.50
N GLU A 197 -11.74 -26.99 -17.78
CA GLU A 197 -12.68 -27.27 -16.69
C GLU A 197 -12.26 -26.55 -15.40
N ILE A 198 -12.77 -25.34 -15.21
CA ILE A 198 -12.41 -24.50 -14.06
C ILE A 198 -13.08 -25.03 -12.79
N ASP A 199 -12.27 -25.45 -11.82
CA ASP A 199 -12.72 -25.72 -10.46
C ASP A 199 -12.64 -24.42 -9.63
N TYR A 200 -13.80 -23.86 -9.31
CA TYR A 200 -13.90 -22.59 -8.56
C TYR A 200 -13.36 -22.65 -7.12
N GLN A 201 -13.00 -23.82 -6.60
CA GLN A 201 -12.37 -23.99 -5.30
C GLN A 201 -10.88 -23.62 -5.31
N GLY A 202 -10.22 -23.64 -6.48
CA GLY A 202 -8.81 -23.33 -6.60
C GLY A 202 -8.52 -22.25 -7.65
N GLY A 203 -7.34 -21.65 -7.59
CA GLY A 203 -6.86 -20.71 -8.59
C GLY A 203 -7.50 -19.30 -8.54
N ASN A 204 -8.40 -19.02 -7.59
CA ASN A 204 -8.94 -17.66 -7.46
C ASN A 204 -7.85 -16.71 -6.95
N MET A 205 -7.42 -15.82 -7.80
CA MET A 205 -6.37 -14.86 -7.49
C MET A 205 -6.96 -13.53 -7.00
N VAL A 206 -6.30 -12.94 -6.00
CA VAL A 206 -6.47 -11.55 -5.56
C VAL A 206 -5.09 -10.92 -5.51
N ARG A 207 -4.87 -9.84 -6.22
CA ARG A 207 -3.60 -9.11 -6.20
C ARG A 207 -3.78 -7.67 -5.76
N TYR A 208 -2.97 -7.23 -4.81
CA TYR A 208 -2.88 -5.84 -4.40
C TYR A 208 -1.42 -5.38 -4.46
N ALA A 209 -1.00 -4.79 -5.57
CA ALA A 209 0.39 -4.53 -5.93
C ALA A 209 1.21 -5.84 -5.97
N ASP A 210 2.20 -5.97 -5.12
CA ASP A 210 3.07 -7.13 -4.92
C ASP A 210 2.54 -8.17 -3.91
N ASP A 211 1.48 -7.84 -3.16
CA ASP A 211 0.77 -8.80 -2.29
C ASP A 211 -0.21 -9.64 -3.13
N ILE A 212 0.04 -10.95 -3.22
CA ILE A 212 -0.72 -11.91 -4.00
C ILE A 212 -1.37 -12.93 -3.06
N LEU A 213 -2.65 -13.19 -3.28
CA LEU A 213 -3.42 -14.26 -2.63
C LEU A 213 -4.01 -15.15 -3.71
N VAL A 214 -3.85 -16.47 -3.59
CA VAL A 214 -4.46 -17.45 -4.51
C VAL A 214 -5.07 -18.59 -3.70
N THR A 215 -6.31 -18.98 -4.02
CA THR A 215 -6.95 -20.13 -3.38
C THR A 215 -6.47 -21.44 -3.96
N ALA A 216 -6.52 -22.50 -3.16
CA ALA A 216 -6.21 -23.86 -3.58
C ALA A 216 -7.15 -24.87 -2.91
N LYS A 217 -7.46 -25.94 -3.61
CA LYS A 217 -8.28 -27.05 -3.12
C LYS A 217 -7.52 -27.95 -2.14
N THR A 218 -6.25 -28.17 -2.42
CA THR A 218 -5.36 -29.01 -1.62
C THR A 218 -4.06 -28.30 -1.31
N GLU A 219 -3.36 -28.77 -0.27
CA GLU A 219 -2.02 -28.26 0.06
C GLU A 219 -1.03 -28.48 -1.09
N LEU A 220 -1.10 -29.62 -1.77
CA LEU A 220 -0.25 -29.92 -2.93
C LEU A 220 -0.49 -28.93 -4.07
N GLN A 221 -1.75 -28.60 -4.36
CA GLN A 221 -2.08 -27.57 -5.35
C GLN A 221 -1.55 -26.20 -4.93
N ALA A 222 -1.61 -25.87 -3.64
CA ALA A 222 -1.07 -24.62 -3.11
C ALA A 222 0.45 -24.53 -3.30
N LEU A 223 1.19 -25.61 -3.05
CA LEU A 223 2.63 -25.66 -3.32
C LEU A 223 2.95 -25.52 -4.82
N TYR A 224 2.13 -26.15 -5.68
CA TYR A 224 2.27 -26.02 -7.13
C TYR A 224 2.01 -24.57 -7.59
N ILE A 225 1.03 -23.89 -7.02
CA ILE A 225 0.75 -22.46 -7.31
C ILE A 225 1.94 -21.59 -6.94
N ILE A 226 2.64 -21.84 -5.82
CA ILE A 226 3.86 -21.11 -5.46
C ILE A 226 4.94 -21.27 -6.55
N ALA A 227 5.14 -22.49 -7.05
CA ALA A 227 6.09 -22.76 -8.12
C ALA A 227 5.72 -22.00 -9.41
N LEU A 228 4.44 -22.00 -9.79
CA LEU A 228 3.93 -21.28 -10.95
C LEU A 228 4.12 -19.75 -10.82
N ILE A 229 3.82 -19.17 -9.66
CA ILE A 229 4.06 -17.74 -9.40
C ILE A 229 5.56 -17.44 -9.52
N SER A 230 6.42 -18.30 -8.93
CA SER A 230 7.87 -18.12 -9.00
C SER A 230 8.38 -18.15 -10.44
N GLU A 231 7.91 -19.09 -11.26
CA GLU A 231 8.25 -19.17 -12.69
C GLU A 231 7.80 -17.91 -13.45
N PHE A 232 6.56 -17.47 -13.23
CA PHE A 232 5.98 -16.29 -13.89
C PHE A 232 6.78 -15.02 -13.61
N ILE A 233 7.17 -14.77 -12.35
CA ILE A 233 7.90 -13.55 -11.98
C ILE A 233 9.39 -13.62 -12.32
N ALA A 234 9.98 -14.83 -12.42
CA ALA A 234 11.39 -15.02 -12.68
C ALA A 234 11.82 -14.44 -14.04
N VAL A 235 11.02 -14.64 -15.11
CA VAL A 235 11.29 -14.09 -16.45
C VAL A 235 11.25 -12.55 -16.48
N ARG A 236 10.70 -11.93 -15.44
CA ARG A 236 10.62 -10.48 -15.22
C ARG A 236 11.71 -9.96 -14.27
N GLY A 237 12.67 -10.83 -13.90
CA GLY A 237 13.77 -10.51 -13.00
C GLY A 237 13.43 -10.54 -11.50
N MET A 238 12.20 -10.91 -11.16
CA MET A 238 11.71 -10.89 -9.77
C MET A 238 11.82 -12.25 -9.09
N LYS A 239 11.79 -12.25 -7.75
CA LYS A 239 11.77 -13.46 -6.91
C LYS A 239 10.75 -13.34 -5.80
N LEU A 240 10.21 -14.45 -5.35
CA LEU A 240 9.37 -14.49 -4.15
C LEU A 240 10.19 -14.18 -2.88
N ASN A 241 9.53 -13.58 -1.92
CA ASN A 241 10.04 -13.39 -0.58
C ASN A 241 9.70 -14.64 0.25
N GLU A 242 10.68 -15.49 0.49
CA GLU A 242 10.50 -16.77 1.19
C GLU A 242 9.94 -16.58 2.62
N ASP A 243 10.34 -15.53 3.33
CA ASP A 243 9.89 -15.24 4.69
C ASP A 243 8.41 -14.83 4.78
N LYS A 244 7.83 -14.38 3.66
CA LYS A 244 6.47 -13.88 3.60
C LYS A 244 5.56 -14.66 2.64
N THR A 245 6.11 -15.65 1.95
CA THR A 245 5.37 -16.55 1.06
C THR A 245 5.09 -17.86 1.79
N PHE A 246 3.81 -18.18 1.96
CA PHE A 246 3.41 -19.36 2.70
C PHE A 246 2.06 -19.90 2.24
N VAL A 247 1.83 -21.16 2.57
CA VAL A 247 0.53 -21.83 2.45
C VAL A 247 -0.17 -21.78 3.80
N ALA A 248 -1.44 -21.45 3.82
CA ALA A 248 -2.26 -21.46 5.01
C ALA A 248 -3.56 -22.24 4.82
N ASN A 249 -3.95 -23.00 5.86
CA ASN A 249 -5.27 -23.60 5.91
C ASN A 249 -6.28 -22.59 6.46
N MET A 250 -7.46 -22.52 5.88
CA MET A 250 -8.51 -21.58 6.26
C MET A 250 -9.05 -21.77 7.68
N SER A 251 -8.92 -22.96 8.28
CA SER A 251 -9.27 -23.17 9.68
C SER A 251 -8.33 -22.44 10.65
N SER A 252 -7.06 -22.30 10.29
CA SER A 252 -6.08 -21.50 11.05
C SER A 252 -6.17 -20.02 10.71
N GLY A 253 -6.66 -19.71 9.51
CA GLY A 253 -6.78 -18.37 8.96
C GLY A 253 -5.45 -17.79 8.47
N PHE A 254 -5.54 -16.65 7.78
CA PHE A 254 -4.40 -15.92 7.25
C PHE A 254 -4.61 -14.41 7.37
N GLU A 255 -3.50 -13.66 7.33
CA GLU A 255 -3.55 -12.20 7.29
C GLU A 255 -3.31 -11.70 5.85
N PHE A 256 -4.23 -10.85 5.37
CA PHE A 256 -4.10 -10.15 4.10
C PHE A 256 -4.58 -8.70 4.24
N LEU A 257 -3.76 -7.76 3.84
CA LEU A 257 -4.05 -6.33 3.88
C LEU A 257 -4.61 -5.87 5.23
N SER A 258 -3.88 -6.19 6.31
CA SER A 258 -4.22 -5.80 7.69
C SER A 258 -5.52 -6.43 8.24
N ARG A 259 -6.06 -7.44 7.59
CA ARG A 259 -7.22 -8.21 8.03
C ARG A 259 -6.86 -9.67 8.18
N LYS A 260 -7.39 -10.31 9.21
CA LYS A 260 -7.35 -11.76 9.39
C LYS A 260 -8.64 -12.36 8.86
N TYR A 261 -8.52 -13.34 7.98
CA TYR A 261 -9.61 -14.13 7.42
C TYR A 261 -9.49 -15.56 7.95
N GLN A 262 -10.58 -16.14 8.40
CA GLN A 262 -10.60 -17.49 8.97
C GLN A 262 -11.98 -18.11 8.78
N ILE A 263 -12.06 -19.39 8.43
CA ILE A 263 -13.31 -20.14 8.46
C ILE A 263 -13.52 -20.70 9.87
N LYS A 264 -14.67 -20.36 10.47
CA LYS A 264 -15.15 -20.89 11.75
C LYS A 264 -16.57 -21.40 11.54
N GLU A 265 -16.83 -22.63 11.93
CA GLU A 265 -18.16 -23.25 11.79
C GLU A 265 -18.76 -23.07 10.38
N SER A 266 -17.92 -23.28 9.35
CA SER A 266 -18.25 -23.11 7.93
C SER A 266 -18.56 -21.68 7.49
N ILE A 267 -18.34 -20.66 8.32
CA ILE A 267 -18.56 -19.25 8.01
C ILE A 267 -17.21 -18.54 7.92
N LEU A 268 -17.02 -17.73 6.88
CA LEU A 268 -15.87 -16.84 6.79
C LEU A 268 -16.00 -15.70 7.79
N VAL A 269 -15.07 -15.62 8.74
CA VAL A 269 -14.94 -14.49 9.68
C VAL A 269 -13.76 -13.64 9.23
N ALA A 270 -13.99 -12.34 9.10
CA ALA A 270 -12.96 -11.36 8.81
C ALA A 270 -12.89 -10.34 9.96
N LYS A 271 -11.70 -10.08 10.49
CA LYS A 271 -11.47 -9.08 11.54
C LYS A 271 -10.17 -8.32 11.30
N PRO A 272 -9.97 -7.12 11.92
CA PRO A 272 -8.66 -6.48 11.93
C PRO A 272 -7.61 -7.46 12.48
N SER A 273 -6.44 -7.58 11.82
CA SER A 273 -5.39 -8.46 12.33
C SER A 273 -4.78 -7.92 13.62
N ASP A 274 -4.33 -8.81 14.50
CA ASP A 274 -3.72 -8.42 15.77
C ASP A 274 -2.48 -7.53 15.53
N SER A 275 -1.73 -7.82 14.48
CA SER A 275 -0.59 -7.01 14.04
C SER A 275 -0.99 -5.59 13.63
N ALA A 276 -2.12 -5.44 12.92
CA ALA A 276 -2.65 -4.14 12.49
C ALA A 276 -3.17 -3.32 13.68
N VAL A 277 -3.89 -3.96 14.60
CA VAL A 277 -4.35 -3.33 15.85
C VAL A 277 -3.16 -2.82 16.65
N GLN A 278 -2.13 -3.65 16.83
CA GLN A 278 -0.94 -3.25 17.61
C GLN A 278 -0.16 -2.12 16.93
N LYS A 279 0.03 -2.17 15.60
CA LYS A 279 0.65 -1.07 14.83
C LYS A 279 -0.12 0.23 15.00
N PHE A 280 -1.44 0.17 14.97
CA PHE A 280 -2.27 1.35 15.15
C PHE A 280 -2.17 1.92 16.58
N LYS A 281 -2.20 1.06 17.62
CA LYS A 281 -1.96 1.48 19.01
C LYS A 281 -0.60 2.16 19.18
N ASN A 282 0.46 1.61 18.62
CA ASN A 282 1.79 2.21 18.66
C ASN A 282 1.83 3.58 17.98
N LYS A 283 1.13 3.74 16.85
CA LYS A 283 1.00 5.03 16.17
C LYS A 283 0.24 6.06 17.01
N LEU A 284 -0.83 5.64 17.69
CA LEU A 284 -1.58 6.48 18.62
C LEU A 284 -0.71 6.89 19.80
N GLU A 285 0.04 5.97 20.39
CA GLU A 285 0.97 6.26 21.49
C GLU A 285 2.01 7.31 21.09
N LYS A 286 2.73 7.11 19.98
CA LYS A 286 3.68 8.10 19.46
C LYS A 286 3.02 9.46 19.25
N THR A 287 1.81 9.45 18.67
CA THR A 287 1.07 10.70 18.40
C THR A 287 0.69 11.39 19.69
N ILE A 288 0.11 10.70 20.66
CA ILE A 288 -0.36 11.28 21.91
C ILE A 288 0.82 11.79 22.73
N MET A 289 1.85 10.96 22.96
CA MET A 289 2.96 11.28 23.84
C MET A 289 3.80 12.45 23.31
N ASN A 290 4.05 12.52 22.02
CA ASN A 290 4.89 13.56 21.39
C ASN A 290 4.11 14.84 20.99
N PHE A 291 2.80 14.88 21.26
CA PHE A 291 1.99 16.02 20.86
C PHE A 291 2.21 17.23 21.80
N SER A 292 2.57 18.38 21.23
CA SER A 292 2.85 19.64 21.95
C SER A 292 1.81 20.74 21.77
N GLY A 293 0.75 20.47 20.96
CA GLY A 293 -0.31 21.45 20.68
C GLY A 293 -1.42 21.52 21.74
N SER A 294 -2.46 22.30 21.46
CA SER A 294 -3.63 22.42 22.32
C SER A 294 -4.42 21.13 22.42
N GLN A 295 -5.19 20.96 23.50
CA GLN A 295 -6.09 19.83 23.68
C GLN A 295 -7.07 19.69 22.48
N ARG A 296 -7.62 20.80 22.00
CA ARG A 296 -8.50 20.81 20.81
C ARG A 296 -7.84 20.23 19.57
N SER A 297 -6.58 20.62 19.32
CA SER A 297 -5.81 20.11 18.18
C SER A 297 -5.50 18.62 18.32
N LEU A 298 -5.22 18.14 19.56
CA LEU A 298 -5.02 16.72 19.83
C LEU A 298 -6.28 15.92 19.55
N ILE A 299 -7.44 16.34 20.08
CA ILE A 299 -8.73 15.68 19.84
C ILE A 299 -9.04 15.61 18.33
N SER A 300 -8.87 16.72 17.61
CA SER A 300 -9.08 16.76 16.16
C SER A 300 -8.17 15.79 15.40
N LYS A 301 -6.90 15.69 15.80
CA LYS A 301 -5.95 14.76 15.21
C LYS A 301 -6.30 13.30 15.50
N LEU A 302 -6.66 12.98 16.75
CA LEU A 302 -7.07 11.63 17.15
C LEU A 302 -8.35 11.20 16.44
N ASN A 303 -9.36 12.06 16.36
CA ASN A 303 -10.60 11.75 15.67
C ASN A 303 -10.38 11.43 14.19
N ARG A 304 -9.49 12.17 13.50
CA ARG A 304 -9.14 11.85 12.11
C ARG A 304 -8.48 10.48 11.98
N MET A 305 -7.57 10.14 12.90
CA MET A 305 -6.88 8.85 12.90
C MET A 305 -7.86 7.69 13.20
N LEU A 306 -8.69 7.84 14.23
CA LEU A 306 -9.67 6.83 14.65
C LEU A 306 -10.74 6.61 13.56
N ASN A 307 -11.30 7.69 13.01
CA ASN A 307 -12.28 7.60 11.93
C ASN A 307 -11.68 6.97 10.66
N GLY A 308 -10.43 7.30 10.30
CA GLY A 308 -9.76 6.70 9.17
C GLY A 308 -9.58 5.19 9.35
N TRP A 309 -9.15 4.76 10.54
CA TRP A 309 -8.97 3.35 10.87
C TRP A 309 -10.31 2.59 10.96
N ALA A 310 -11.32 3.22 11.58
CA ALA A 310 -12.67 2.67 11.67
C ALA A 310 -13.29 2.47 10.27
N ASN A 311 -13.19 3.47 9.40
CA ASN A 311 -13.71 3.38 8.03
C ASN A 311 -13.01 2.28 7.21
N TYR A 312 -11.72 2.05 7.43
CA TYR A 312 -10.98 0.98 6.77
C TYR A 312 -11.48 -0.41 7.18
N HIS A 313 -11.81 -0.59 8.46
CA HIS A 313 -12.20 -1.89 9.02
C HIS A 313 -13.71 -2.11 9.15
N ARG A 314 -14.56 -1.12 8.84
CA ARG A 314 -16.03 -1.13 9.05
C ARG A 314 -16.78 -2.34 8.46
N VAL A 315 -16.18 -3.04 7.50
CA VAL A 315 -16.78 -4.19 6.79
C VAL A 315 -16.36 -5.54 7.41
N THR A 316 -15.69 -5.52 8.56
CA THR A 316 -15.23 -6.71 9.27
C THR A 316 -15.84 -6.75 10.67
N ASP A 317 -15.68 -7.86 11.39
CA ASP A 317 -15.99 -7.95 12.82
C ASP A 317 -14.99 -7.10 13.61
N ILE A 318 -15.46 -5.99 14.15
CA ILE A 318 -14.62 -4.90 14.68
C ILE A 318 -14.75 -4.67 16.18
N ASP A 319 -15.76 -5.22 16.85
CA ASP A 319 -16.13 -4.82 18.21
C ASP A 319 -15.01 -4.98 19.22
N ASP A 320 -14.34 -6.13 19.23
CA ASP A 320 -13.23 -6.37 20.15
C ASP A 320 -12.00 -5.50 19.81
N ALA A 321 -11.71 -5.31 18.55
CA ALA A 321 -10.62 -4.47 18.08
C ALA A 321 -10.85 -2.99 18.44
N PHE A 322 -12.06 -2.49 18.25
CA PHE A 322 -12.43 -1.12 18.60
C PHE A 322 -12.37 -0.91 20.11
N ARG A 323 -12.96 -1.78 20.90
CA ARG A 323 -12.88 -1.74 22.35
C ARG A 323 -11.44 -1.72 22.85
N SER A 324 -10.58 -2.55 22.25
CA SER A 324 -9.15 -2.62 22.56
C SER A 324 -8.40 -1.33 22.20
N VAL A 325 -8.76 -0.66 21.11
CA VAL A 325 -8.18 0.63 20.70
C VAL A 325 -8.66 1.75 21.62
N ASP A 326 -9.96 1.80 21.92
CA ASP A 326 -10.54 2.82 22.81
C ASP A 326 -9.91 2.77 24.20
N ASN A 327 -9.77 1.58 24.79
CA ASN A 327 -9.11 1.39 26.07
C ASN A 327 -7.65 1.89 26.02
N ALA A 328 -6.92 1.61 24.93
CA ALA A 328 -5.55 2.08 24.77
C ALA A 328 -5.50 3.61 24.68
N VAL A 329 -6.39 4.25 23.92
CA VAL A 329 -6.46 5.72 23.80
C VAL A 329 -6.72 6.36 25.17
N GLN A 330 -7.69 5.85 25.93
CA GLN A 330 -8.01 6.37 27.26
C GLN A 330 -6.82 6.25 28.21
N ALA A 331 -6.15 5.10 28.24
CA ALA A 331 -4.95 4.89 29.06
C ALA A 331 -3.80 5.82 28.68
N LEU A 332 -3.56 6.02 27.39
CA LEU A 332 -2.52 6.90 26.86
C LEU A 332 -2.79 8.38 27.18
N LEU A 333 -4.03 8.83 27.04
CA LEU A 333 -4.44 10.18 27.42
C LEU A 333 -4.28 10.42 28.92
N ALA A 334 -4.71 9.45 29.74
CA ALA A 334 -4.54 9.53 31.19
C ALA A 334 -3.04 9.62 31.57
N ARG A 335 -2.19 8.81 30.95
CA ARG A 335 -0.73 8.85 31.15
C ARG A 335 -0.15 10.20 30.75
N LYS A 336 -0.53 10.74 29.59
CA LYS A 336 -0.08 12.06 29.13
C LYS A 336 -0.48 13.17 30.10
N MET A 337 -1.72 13.18 30.56
CA MET A 337 -2.21 14.22 31.47
C MET A 337 -1.51 14.16 32.84
N ARG A 338 -1.27 12.96 33.36
CA ARG A 338 -0.45 12.79 34.60
C ARG A 338 0.98 13.34 34.40
N ASN A 339 1.60 13.07 33.27
CA ASN A 339 2.94 13.60 32.98
C ASN A 339 2.98 15.13 32.85
N LEU A 340 1.91 15.74 32.35
CA LEU A 340 1.79 17.20 32.20
C LEU A 340 1.48 17.89 33.55
N TYR A 341 0.85 17.18 34.51
CA TYR A 341 0.43 17.70 35.80
C TYR A 341 0.88 16.82 36.97
N PRO A 342 2.20 16.66 37.19
CA PRO A 342 2.74 15.67 38.10
C PRO A 342 2.37 15.87 39.59
N GLY A 343 1.97 17.07 39.98
CA GLY A 343 1.56 17.38 41.38
C GLY A 343 0.03 17.32 41.61
N ARG A 344 -0.77 17.03 40.62
CA ARG A 344 -2.24 17.02 40.74
C ARG A 344 -2.77 15.61 41.04
N LYS A 345 -3.77 15.51 41.94
CA LYS A 345 -4.54 14.26 42.12
C LYS A 345 -5.26 13.88 40.84
N TRP A 346 -5.37 12.58 40.56
CA TRP A 346 -5.98 12.06 39.34
C TRP A 346 -7.43 12.52 39.15
N GLU A 347 -8.21 12.57 40.23
CA GLU A 347 -9.60 13.02 40.19
C GLU A 347 -9.70 14.44 39.63
N ASN A 348 -8.85 15.35 40.07
CA ASN A 348 -8.83 16.73 39.60
C ASN A 348 -8.39 16.83 38.11
N ILE A 349 -7.48 15.96 37.68
CA ILE A 349 -7.06 15.89 36.27
C ILE A 349 -8.24 15.34 35.43
N ARG A 350 -8.85 14.23 35.86
CA ARG A 350 -10.01 13.63 35.19
C ARG A 350 -11.12 14.65 35.04
N ASP A 351 -11.51 15.31 36.14
CA ASP A 351 -12.59 16.27 36.14
C ASP A 351 -12.30 17.53 35.30
N ALA A 352 -11.03 17.86 35.05
CA ALA A 352 -10.62 18.95 34.17
C ALA A 352 -10.66 18.57 32.68
N PHE A 353 -10.38 17.34 32.30
CA PHE A 353 -10.14 16.93 30.92
C PHE A 353 -11.12 15.88 30.39
N TRP A 354 -11.95 15.28 31.23
CA TRP A 354 -12.99 14.32 30.83
C TRP A 354 -14.39 14.82 31.23
N ILE A 355 -15.34 14.46 30.40
CA ILE A 355 -16.77 14.58 30.72
C ILE A 355 -17.33 13.17 30.93
N THR A 356 -18.36 13.05 31.74
CA THR A 356 -19.12 11.79 31.87
C THR A 356 -20.35 11.89 31.00
N ASP A 357 -20.52 10.93 30.08
CA ASP A 357 -21.71 10.86 29.23
C ASP A 357 -22.92 10.28 29.99
N TYR A 358 -24.06 10.22 29.31
CA TYR A 358 -25.31 9.70 29.88
C TYR A 358 -25.27 8.20 30.23
N GLN A 359 -24.27 7.46 29.73
CA GLN A 359 -24.01 6.05 30.05
C GLN A 359 -22.94 5.87 31.13
N GLY A 360 -22.48 6.96 31.77
CA GLY A 360 -21.44 6.93 32.81
C GLY A 360 -20.00 6.76 32.28
N ARG A 361 -19.78 6.85 30.96
CA ARG A 361 -18.45 6.72 30.37
C ARG A 361 -17.69 8.04 30.44
N HIS A 362 -16.41 7.98 30.79
CA HIS A 362 -15.54 9.14 30.80
C HIS A 362 -14.96 9.40 29.41
N ILE A 363 -15.29 10.51 28.80
CA ILE A 363 -14.87 10.92 27.47
C ILE A 363 -13.89 12.09 27.58
N PHE A 364 -12.70 11.97 26.98
CA PHE A 364 -11.75 13.08 26.89
C PHE A 364 -12.30 14.16 25.95
N ALA A 365 -12.61 15.30 26.50
CA ALA A 365 -13.35 16.34 25.79
C ALA A 365 -12.87 17.74 26.19
N LEU A 366 -13.26 18.73 25.37
CA LEU A 366 -13.16 20.14 25.72
C LEU A 366 -14.28 20.48 26.71
N LYS A 367 -13.92 21.10 27.83
CA LYS A 367 -14.86 21.78 28.73
C LYS A 367 -14.94 23.25 28.42
#